data_8fd2e092996e6d5168761261c60cdf8f
#
_entry.id   8fd2e092996e6d5168761261c60cdf8f
#
_cell.length_a   1.000
_cell.length_b   1.000
_cell.length_c   1.000
_cell.angle_alpha   90.00
_cell.angle_beta   90.00
_cell.angle_gamma   90.00
#
_symmetry.space_group_name_H-M   'P 1'
#
loop_
_entity.id
_entity.type
_entity.pdbx_description
1 polymer ?
#
loop_
_entity_poly.entity_id
_entity_poly.type
_entity_poly.pdbx_seq_one_letter_code
_entity_poly.pdbx_strand_id
1 'polypeptide(L)'
;VDRIGALGGQIVYATKVTELVQDADGRVTGLKAEGRDGSTWTVTAKAVCLTSGGFAANPDMIKEHYPQYADFKFNCAPGSTGDGIELGQKAGGAIECMGRDLGAFLSTTNQAGSNFEIAFLYQTTPGILVNASGKQFGNIMSDNHGVLGRALLDETNGGKFFYVTDEAGRITTNKNELY
;
A
#
# COMPACT_ATOMS: atom_id res chain seq x y z
N VAL A 1 -6.77 -0.09 -20.73
CA VAL A 1 -5.99 0.63 -21.75
C VAL A 1 -6.83 0.82 -23.00
N ASP A 2 -7.31 -0.23 -23.64
CA ASP A 2 -8.06 -0.18 -24.90
C ASP A 2 -9.33 0.68 -24.82
N ARG A 3 -10.06 0.61 -23.70
CA ARG A 3 -11.26 1.41 -23.48
C ARG A 3 -10.98 2.91 -23.43
N ILE A 4 -9.83 3.31 -22.85
CA ILE A 4 -9.42 4.72 -22.79
C ILE A 4 -9.17 5.25 -24.19
N GLY A 5 -8.40 4.51 -25.01
CA GLY A 5 -8.13 4.88 -26.40
C GLY A 5 -9.41 4.95 -27.25
N ALA A 6 -10.33 3.99 -27.09
CA ALA A 6 -11.60 3.97 -27.80
C ALA A 6 -12.51 5.18 -27.49
N LEU A 7 -12.33 5.79 -26.32
CA LEU A 7 -13.02 7.01 -25.89
C LEU A 7 -12.25 8.30 -26.21
N GLY A 8 -11.15 8.22 -26.99
CA GLY A 8 -10.32 9.37 -27.34
C GLY A 8 -9.38 9.83 -26.23
N GLY A 9 -9.24 9.03 -25.17
CA GLY A 9 -8.30 9.30 -24.07
C GLY A 9 -6.87 8.95 -24.45
N GLN A 10 -5.93 9.57 -23.77
CA GLN A 10 -4.50 9.31 -23.91
C GLN A 10 -3.90 8.82 -22.58
N ILE A 11 -2.91 7.93 -22.66
CA ILE A 11 -2.09 7.49 -21.53
C ILE A 11 -0.65 7.89 -21.82
N VAL A 12 -0.07 8.68 -20.91
CA VAL A 12 1.32 9.10 -20.99
C VAL A 12 2.10 8.34 -19.93
N TYR A 13 2.99 7.46 -20.37
CA TYR A 13 3.82 6.63 -19.50
C TYR A 13 5.14 7.32 -19.14
N ALA A 14 5.81 6.80 -18.12
CA ALA A 14 7.13 7.28 -17.67
C ALA A 14 7.16 8.80 -17.39
N THR A 15 6.06 9.31 -16.85
CA THR A 15 5.83 10.73 -16.62
C THR A 15 5.39 10.96 -15.19
N LYS A 16 6.10 11.85 -14.48
CA LYS A 16 5.79 12.23 -13.10
C LYS A 16 5.05 13.58 -13.10
N VAL A 17 3.91 13.64 -12.45
CA VAL A 17 3.24 14.91 -12.14
C VAL A 17 3.99 15.58 -11.00
N THR A 18 4.40 16.83 -11.21
CA THR A 18 5.25 17.57 -10.27
C THR A 18 4.50 18.70 -9.56
N GLU A 19 3.41 19.21 -10.16
CA GLU A 19 2.66 20.34 -9.63
C GLU A 19 1.20 20.32 -10.11
N LEU A 20 0.27 20.75 -9.26
CA LEU A 20 -1.08 21.13 -9.67
C LEU A 20 -1.11 22.63 -9.94
N VAL A 21 -1.53 23.02 -11.13
CA VAL A 21 -1.63 24.43 -11.54
C VAL A 21 -2.95 25.01 -11.04
N GLN A 22 -2.88 26.14 -10.36
CA GLN A 22 -4.05 26.86 -9.83
C GLN A 22 -4.18 28.23 -10.47
N ASP A 23 -5.41 28.72 -10.59
CA ASP A 23 -5.71 30.11 -10.92
C ASP A 23 -5.63 31.03 -9.69
N ALA A 24 -5.93 32.30 -9.89
CA ALA A 24 -5.88 33.31 -8.82
C ALA A 24 -6.89 33.06 -7.68
N ASP A 25 -7.93 32.29 -7.94
CA ASP A 25 -8.95 31.93 -6.97
C ASP A 25 -8.63 30.59 -6.25
N GLY A 26 -7.47 29.98 -6.57
CA GLY A 26 -7.04 28.71 -5.97
C GLY A 26 -7.67 27.47 -6.61
N ARG A 27 -8.41 27.61 -7.70
CA ARG A 27 -8.99 26.48 -8.42
C ARG A 27 -7.91 25.77 -9.23
N VAL A 28 -7.88 24.44 -9.15
CA VAL A 28 -6.99 23.61 -10.00
C VAL A 28 -7.47 23.68 -11.46
N THR A 29 -6.60 24.16 -12.34
CA THR A 29 -6.85 24.36 -13.78
C THR A 29 -5.96 23.49 -14.66
N GLY A 30 -5.11 22.64 -14.05
CA GLY A 30 -4.21 21.77 -14.78
C GLY A 30 -3.13 21.18 -13.91
N LEU A 31 -2.08 20.71 -14.57
CA LEU A 31 -0.91 20.14 -13.91
C LEU A 31 0.37 20.40 -14.71
N LYS A 32 1.51 20.30 -14.04
CA LYS A 32 2.84 20.17 -14.67
C LYS A 32 3.33 18.75 -14.50
N ALA A 33 4.03 18.25 -15.48
CA ALA A 33 4.59 16.92 -15.48
C ALA A 33 5.97 16.90 -16.14
N GLU A 34 6.78 15.93 -15.72
CA GLU A 34 8.13 15.71 -16.22
C GLU A 34 8.27 14.26 -16.70
N GLY A 35 8.77 14.08 -17.90
CA GLY A 35 9.11 12.80 -18.47
C GLY A 35 10.47 12.29 -18.00
N ARG A 36 10.68 10.98 -18.12
CA ARG A 36 11.97 10.36 -17.78
C ARG A 36 13.15 10.91 -18.61
N ASP A 37 12.87 11.46 -19.80
CA ASP A 37 13.84 12.09 -20.71
C ASP A 37 14.10 13.56 -20.37
N GLY A 38 13.52 14.08 -19.30
CA GLY A 38 13.62 15.48 -18.90
C GLY A 38 12.67 16.43 -19.63
N SER A 39 11.81 15.91 -20.50
CA SER A 39 10.76 16.72 -21.13
C SER A 39 9.76 17.20 -20.09
N THR A 40 9.27 18.44 -20.23
CA THR A 40 8.29 19.00 -19.31
C THR A 40 7.02 19.38 -20.05
N TRP A 41 5.87 19.16 -19.40
CA TRP A 41 4.56 19.49 -19.93
C TRP A 41 3.76 20.33 -18.94
N THR A 42 2.98 21.24 -19.50
CA THR A 42 1.87 21.85 -18.77
C THR A 42 0.59 21.41 -19.45
N VAL A 43 -0.29 20.78 -18.70
CA VAL A 43 -1.57 20.29 -19.18
C VAL A 43 -2.67 21.13 -18.57
N THR A 44 -3.48 21.79 -19.42
CA THR A 44 -4.67 22.50 -18.97
C THR A 44 -5.85 21.51 -18.92
N ALA A 45 -6.60 21.51 -17.83
CA ALA A 45 -7.72 20.62 -17.62
C ALA A 45 -8.86 21.31 -16.87
N LYS A 46 -10.09 20.90 -17.14
CA LYS A 46 -11.26 21.37 -16.39
C LYS A 46 -11.33 20.78 -14.98
N ALA A 47 -10.71 19.64 -14.77
CA ALA A 47 -10.58 18.96 -13.48
C ALA A 47 -9.37 18.02 -13.50
N VAL A 48 -8.77 17.78 -12.35
CA VAL A 48 -7.69 16.81 -12.15
C VAL A 48 -8.15 15.82 -11.08
N CYS A 49 -8.02 14.53 -11.37
CA CYS A 49 -8.30 13.46 -10.42
C CYS A 49 -6.98 12.81 -9.97
N LEU A 50 -6.72 12.81 -8.67
CA LEU A 50 -5.56 12.18 -8.06
C LEU A 50 -5.88 10.73 -7.73
N THR A 51 -5.25 9.78 -8.42
CA THR A 51 -5.45 8.32 -8.25
C THR A 51 -4.12 7.59 -8.12
N SER A 52 -3.08 8.26 -7.62
CA SER A 52 -1.71 7.76 -7.54
C SER A 52 -1.45 6.74 -6.42
N GLY A 53 -2.49 6.36 -5.69
CA GLY A 53 -2.37 5.42 -4.57
C GLY A 53 -1.91 6.06 -3.26
N GLY A 54 -1.45 5.24 -2.34
CA GLY A 54 -1.00 5.64 -1.01
C GLY A 54 0.50 5.93 -0.94
N PHE A 55 1.07 5.77 0.26
CA PHE A 55 2.47 6.08 0.55
C PHE A 55 3.25 4.94 1.23
N ALA A 56 2.78 3.71 1.13
CA ALA A 56 3.41 2.57 1.80
C ALA A 56 4.87 2.28 1.32
N ALA A 57 5.27 2.79 0.15
CA ALA A 57 6.64 2.73 -0.35
C ALA A 57 7.49 3.95 0.07
N ASN A 58 6.96 4.86 0.90
CA ASN A 58 7.67 6.03 1.39
C ASN A 58 7.95 5.88 2.90
N PRO A 59 9.17 5.46 3.29
CA PRO A 59 9.50 5.21 4.69
C PRO A 59 9.45 6.48 5.56
N ASP A 60 9.69 7.65 4.98
CA ASP A 60 9.64 8.91 5.72
C ASP A 60 8.20 9.27 6.10
N MET A 61 7.27 9.15 5.17
CA MET A 61 5.85 9.34 5.45
C MET A 61 5.30 8.28 6.42
N ILE A 62 5.77 7.03 6.33
CA ILE A 62 5.40 5.99 7.31
C ILE A 62 5.91 6.39 8.69
N LYS A 63 7.16 6.78 8.81
CA LYS A 63 7.75 7.19 10.09
C LYS A 63 7.05 8.42 10.70
N GLU A 64 6.64 9.36 9.85
CA GLU A 64 5.94 10.57 10.29
C GLU A 64 4.52 10.28 10.77
N HIS A 65 3.75 9.54 9.98
CA HIS A 65 2.32 9.36 10.22
C HIS A 65 1.95 8.07 10.94
N TYR A 66 2.83 7.06 10.87
CA TYR A 66 2.64 5.72 11.44
C TYR A 66 3.92 5.19 12.09
N PRO A 67 4.50 5.90 13.07
CA PRO A 67 5.79 5.54 13.66
C PRO A 67 5.83 4.12 14.24
N GLN A 68 4.68 3.59 14.66
CA GLN A 68 4.56 2.21 15.16
C GLN A 68 4.82 1.15 14.09
N TYR A 69 4.77 1.51 12.81
CA TYR A 69 5.04 0.63 11.68
C TYR A 69 6.36 0.93 10.96
N ALA A 70 7.20 1.83 11.51
CA ALA A 70 8.41 2.29 10.83
C ALA A 70 9.39 1.15 10.47
N ASP A 71 9.44 0.10 11.28
CA ASP A 71 10.30 -1.05 11.08
C ASP A 71 9.67 -2.20 10.28
N PHE A 72 8.40 -2.02 9.86
CA PHE A 72 7.70 -3.02 9.06
C PHE A 72 8.08 -2.92 7.58
N LYS A 73 8.08 -4.06 6.91
CA LYS A 73 8.20 -4.13 5.46
C LYS A 73 6.81 -4.14 4.85
N PHE A 74 6.56 -3.20 3.97
CA PHE A 74 5.30 -3.10 3.25
C PHE A 74 5.40 -3.82 1.91
N ASN A 75 4.41 -4.68 1.62
CA ASN A 75 4.22 -5.23 0.30
C ASN A 75 3.25 -4.31 -0.46
N CYS A 76 3.80 -3.47 -1.31
CA CYS A 76 3.04 -2.46 -2.05
C CYS A 76 3.69 -2.17 -3.40
N ALA A 77 2.94 -1.51 -4.27
CA ALA A 77 3.51 -1.03 -5.52
C ALA A 77 4.65 -0.03 -5.25
N PRO A 78 5.80 -0.16 -5.94
CA PRO A 78 6.93 0.77 -5.75
C PRO A 78 6.59 2.24 -5.97
N GLY A 79 5.53 2.54 -6.74
CA GLY A 79 5.04 3.89 -6.97
C GLY A 79 4.09 4.44 -5.89
N SER A 80 3.82 3.67 -4.81
CA SER A 80 3.00 4.15 -3.69
C SER A 80 3.82 5.05 -2.77
N THR A 81 4.27 6.17 -3.28
CA THR A 81 5.22 7.10 -2.63
C THR A 81 4.55 8.31 -1.98
N GLY A 82 3.21 8.45 -2.11
CA GLY A 82 2.47 9.55 -1.51
C GLY A 82 2.40 10.82 -2.38
N ASP A 83 2.93 10.80 -3.59
CA ASP A 83 3.02 11.99 -4.46
C ASP A 83 1.68 12.71 -4.63
N GLY A 84 0.57 11.97 -4.79
CA GLY A 84 -0.75 12.58 -4.93
C GLY A 84 -1.26 13.22 -3.64
N ILE A 85 -0.89 12.68 -2.49
CA ILE A 85 -1.21 13.27 -1.19
C ILE A 85 -0.49 14.61 -1.05
N GLU A 86 0.81 14.65 -1.31
CA GLU A 86 1.60 15.88 -1.27
C GLU A 86 1.12 16.93 -2.28
N LEU A 87 0.79 16.52 -3.50
CA LEU A 87 0.24 17.42 -4.52
C LEU A 87 -1.10 18.02 -4.07
N GLY A 88 -1.97 17.21 -3.49
CA GLY A 88 -3.24 17.65 -2.96
C GLY A 88 -3.07 18.67 -1.82
N GLN A 89 -2.15 18.40 -0.88
CA GLN A 89 -1.84 19.34 0.21
C GLN A 89 -1.27 20.66 -0.30
N LYS A 90 -0.32 20.61 -1.24
CA LYS A 90 0.27 21.81 -1.86
C LYS A 90 -0.78 22.66 -2.57
N ALA A 91 -1.85 22.04 -3.06
CA ALA A 91 -2.99 22.73 -3.66
C ALA A 91 -4.04 23.20 -2.63
N GLY A 92 -3.77 23.11 -1.33
CA GLY A 92 -4.66 23.56 -0.27
C GLY A 92 -5.65 22.50 0.22
N GLY A 93 -5.50 21.25 -0.22
CA GLY A 93 -6.32 20.12 0.26
C GLY A 93 -5.99 19.75 1.69
N ALA A 94 -7.01 19.40 2.47
CA ALA A 94 -6.86 18.82 3.80
C ALA A 94 -6.64 17.31 3.71
N ILE A 95 -5.85 16.78 4.63
CA ILE A 95 -5.71 15.34 4.83
C ILE A 95 -6.56 14.92 6.01
N GLU A 96 -7.34 13.87 5.82
CA GLU A 96 -8.10 13.23 6.89
C GLU A 96 -7.65 11.79 7.10
N CYS A 97 -7.94 11.26 8.28
CA CYS A 97 -7.67 9.87 8.65
C CYS A 97 -6.19 9.46 8.65
N MET A 98 -5.27 10.41 8.58
CA MET A 98 -3.85 10.13 8.71
C MET A 98 -3.52 9.67 10.14
N GLY A 99 -2.66 8.67 10.30
CA GLY A 99 -2.32 8.10 11.60
C GLY A 99 -3.39 7.18 12.21
N ARG A 100 -4.49 6.94 11.51
CA ARG A 100 -5.48 5.93 11.88
C ARG A 100 -5.08 4.55 11.38
N ASP A 101 -5.79 3.50 11.82
CA ASP A 101 -5.41 2.12 11.55
C ASP A 101 -5.10 1.83 10.09
N LEU A 102 -3.90 1.36 9.83
CA LEU A 102 -3.51 0.73 8.58
C LEU A 102 -4.06 -0.70 8.56
N GLY A 103 -4.74 -1.06 7.49
CA GLY A 103 -4.96 -2.46 7.18
C GLY A 103 -3.61 -3.09 6.84
N ALA A 104 -3.04 -3.86 7.75
CA ALA A 104 -1.79 -4.55 7.51
C ALA A 104 -2.07 -5.96 7.03
N PHE A 105 -1.57 -6.32 5.85
CA PHE A 105 -1.44 -7.71 5.45
C PHE A 105 -0.22 -8.30 6.15
N LEU A 106 -0.42 -9.46 6.78
CA LEU A 106 0.68 -10.20 7.36
C LEU A 106 1.60 -10.70 6.23
N SER A 107 2.86 -10.36 6.32
CA SER A 107 3.86 -10.76 5.35
C SER A 107 5.04 -11.41 6.06
N THR A 108 5.62 -12.43 5.45
CA THR A 108 6.87 -13.02 5.89
C THR A 108 7.90 -12.92 4.79
N THR A 109 9.16 -13.06 5.14
CA THR A 109 10.24 -13.23 4.19
C THR A 109 10.54 -14.71 4.03
N ASN A 110 10.64 -15.20 2.79
CA ASN A 110 11.18 -16.53 2.54
C ASN A 110 12.70 -16.57 2.80
N GLN A 111 13.29 -17.76 2.74
CA GLN A 111 14.73 -17.94 2.93
C GLN A 111 15.60 -17.15 1.92
N ALA A 112 15.06 -16.81 0.78
CA ALA A 112 15.74 -15.99 -0.23
C ALA A 112 15.60 -14.47 0.03
N GLY A 113 14.92 -14.06 1.12
CA GLY A 113 14.70 -12.66 1.48
C GLY A 113 13.60 -11.97 0.69
N SER A 114 12.87 -12.69 -0.17
CA SER A 114 11.69 -12.16 -0.86
C SER A 114 10.52 -12.02 0.10
N ASN A 115 9.79 -10.92 0.01
CA ASN A 115 8.55 -10.76 0.77
C ASN A 115 7.51 -11.74 0.22
N PHE A 116 6.93 -12.52 1.11
CA PHE A 116 5.84 -13.43 0.81
C PHE A 116 4.59 -13.00 1.56
N GLU A 117 3.50 -12.75 0.85
CA GLU A 117 2.24 -12.42 1.49
C GLU A 117 1.59 -13.68 2.06
N ILE A 118 1.48 -13.73 3.37
CA ILE A 118 0.67 -14.76 4.04
C ILE A 118 -0.84 -14.48 3.79
N ALA A 119 -1.22 -13.30 3.33
CA ALA A 119 -2.61 -12.90 3.11
C ALA A 119 -3.42 -13.91 2.27
N PHE A 120 -2.81 -14.49 1.26
CA PHE A 120 -3.44 -15.55 0.47
C PHE A 120 -3.57 -16.87 1.21
N LEU A 121 -2.70 -17.13 2.17
CA LEU A 121 -2.70 -18.39 2.89
C LEU A 121 -3.89 -18.50 3.83
N TYR A 122 -4.26 -17.44 4.54
CA TYR A 122 -5.35 -17.55 5.49
C TYR A 122 -6.75 -17.55 4.87
N GLN A 123 -6.90 -17.12 3.66
CA GLN A 123 -8.17 -17.23 2.94
C GLN A 123 -8.45 -18.67 2.46
N THR A 124 -7.40 -19.48 2.32
CA THR A 124 -7.47 -20.80 1.71
C THR A 124 -6.96 -21.93 2.61
N THR A 125 -6.24 -21.60 3.68
CA THR A 125 -5.54 -22.56 4.51
C THR A 125 -5.88 -22.35 5.98
N PRO A 126 -6.59 -23.28 6.65
CA PRO A 126 -6.83 -23.18 8.08
C PRO A 126 -5.51 -23.18 8.86
N GLY A 127 -5.41 -22.29 9.84
CA GLY A 127 -4.25 -22.19 10.71
C GLY A 127 -4.44 -21.15 11.80
N ILE A 128 -3.47 -21.04 12.68
CA ILE A 128 -3.47 -20.10 13.79
C ILE A 128 -2.20 -19.23 13.78
N LEU A 129 -2.33 -18.01 14.27
CA LEU A 129 -1.20 -17.14 14.55
C LEU A 129 -0.76 -17.33 16.00
N VAL A 130 0.54 -17.52 16.21
CA VAL A 130 1.12 -17.59 17.55
C VAL A 130 2.29 -16.61 17.66
N ASN A 131 2.42 -15.98 18.82
CA ASN A 131 3.56 -15.10 19.12
C ASN A 131 4.81 -15.91 19.50
N ALA A 132 5.91 -15.23 19.81
CA ALA A 132 7.18 -15.87 20.17
C ALA A 132 7.10 -16.73 21.46
N SER A 133 6.09 -16.54 22.32
CA SER A 133 5.83 -17.36 23.49
C SER A 133 4.91 -18.55 23.23
N GLY A 134 4.49 -18.76 21.98
CA GLY A 134 3.56 -19.82 21.58
C GLY A 134 2.08 -19.51 21.89
N LYS A 135 1.76 -18.30 22.33
CA LYS A 135 0.38 -17.89 22.59
C LYS A 135 -0.32 -17.51 21.29
N GLN A 136 -1.51 -18.06 21.05
CA GLN A 136 -2.36 -17.66 19.93
C GLN A 136 -2.83 -16.22 20.09
N PHE A 137 -2.84 -15.47 19.00
CA PHE A 137 -3.40 -14.14 18.90
C PHE A 137 -4.11 -13.92 17.56
N GLY A 138 -5.14 -13.08 17.57
CA GLY A 138 -5.94 -12.82 16.37
C GLY A 138 -6.66 -14.07 15.84
N ASN A 139 -7.61 -13.85 14.98
CA ASN A 139 -8.31 -14.91 14.26
C ASN A 139 -8.29 -14.60 12.77
N ILE A 140 -7.36 -15.22 12.06
CA ILE A 140 -7.14 -14.99 10.63
C ILE A 140 -8.32 -15.35 9.74
N MET A 141 -9.26 -16.17 10.24
CA MET A 141 -10.43 -16.57 9.47
C MET A 141 -11.60 -15.59 9.61
N SER A 142 -11.66 -14.80 10.66
CA SER A 142 -12.79 -13.91 10.96
C SER A 142 -12.40 -12.43 11.13
N ASP A 143 -11.18 -12.15 11.55
CA ASP A 143 -10.75 -10.78 11.82
C ASP A 143 -10.40 -10.05 10.51
N ASN A 144 -10.77 -8.78 10.44
CA ASN A 144 -10.34 -7.96 9.31
C ASN A 144 -8.85 -7.57 9.46
N HIS A 145 -8.25 -7.09 8.37
CA HIS A 145 -6.82 -6.77 8.30
C HIS A 145 -6.38 -5.72 9.32
N GLY A 146 -7.22 -4.74 9.65
CA GLY A 146 -6.91 -3.73 10.65
C GLY A 146 -6.81 -4.32 12.06
N VAL A 147 -7.74 -5.23 12.39
CA VAL A 147 -7.73 -5.96 13.67
C VAL A 147 -6.49 -6.84 13.77
N LEU A 148 -6.17 -7.59 12.72
CA LEU A 148 -4.97 -8.44 12.68
C LEU A 148 -3.68 -7.62 12.76
N GLY A 149 -3.61 -6.50 12.06
CA GLY A 149 -2.45 -5.60 12.10
C GLY A 149 -2.22 -5.02 13.50
N ARG A 150 -3.28 -4.62 14.19
CA ARG A 150 -3.19 -4.16 15.58
C ARG A 150 -2.79 -5.29 16.53
N ALA A 151 -3.41 -6.46 16.42
CA ALA A 151 -3.04 -7.62 17.24
C ALA A 151 -1.56 -8.01 17.02
N LEU A 152 -1.05 -7.90 15.80
CA LEU A 152 0.35 -8.15 15.49
C LEU A 152 1.27 -7.16 16.21
N LEU A 153 0.93 -5.87 16.22
CA LEU A 153 1.69 -4.85 16.98
C LEU A 153 1.67 -5.14 18.48
N ASP A 154 0.49 -5.38 19.04
CA ASP A 154 0.30 -5.55 20.49
C ASP A 154 1.00 -6.81 21.01
N GLU A 155 0.88 -7.94 20.29
CA GLU A 155 1.40 -9.24 20.75
C GLU A 155 2.87 -9.47 20.37
N THR A 156 3.37 -8.80 19.35
CA THR A 156 4.75 -9.02 18.88
C THR A 156 5.67 -7.84 19.13
N ASN A 157 5.14 -6.63 19.41
CA ASN A 157 5.89 -5.38 19.47
C ASN A 157 6.86 -5.18 18.29
N GLY A 158 6.36 -5.50 17.07
CA GLY A 158 7.19 -5.48 15.86
C GLY A 158 8.10 -6.70 15.69
N GLY A 159 8.00 -7.69 16.59
CA GLY A 159 8.85 -8.88 16.60
C GLY A 159 8.33 -9.99 15.69
N LYS A 160 8.60 -11.23 16.09
CA LYS A 160 8.29 -12.43 15.31
C LYS A 160 6.94 -13.01 15.67
N PHE A 161 6.24 -13.48 14.65
CA PHE A 161 5.09 -14.35 14.80
C PHE A 161 5.27 -15.60 13.94
N PHE A 162 4.46 -16.60 14.21
CA PHE A 162 4.47 -17.87 13.47
C PHE A 162 3.04 -18.19 13.02
N TYR A 163 2.92 -18.64 11.79
CA TYR A 163 1.72 -19.24 11.28
C TYR A 163 1.81 -20.75 11.41
N VAL A 164 0.93 -21.33 12.18
CA VAL A 164 0.90 -22.78 12.46
C VAL A 164 -0.31 -23.39 11.76
N THR A 165 -0.06 -24.37 10.92
CA THR A 165 -1.10 -25.11 10.20
C THR A 165 -0.81 -26.61 10.28
N ASP A 166 -1.81 -27.42 9.95
CA ASP A 166 -1.67 -28.89 9.87
C ASP A 166 -1.17 -29.33 8.48
N GLU A 167 -1.04 -30.64 8.30
CA GLU A 167 -0.58 -31.23 7.03
C GLU A 167 -1.53 -30.92 5.86
N ALA A 168 -2.84 -30.84 6.13
CA ALA A 168 -3.82 -30.50 5.09
C ALA A 168 -3.59 -29.04 4.59
N GLY A 169 -3.32 -28.12 5.53
CA GLY A 169 -2.95 -26.76 5.21
C GLY A 169 -1.65 -26.66 4.42
N ARG A 170 -0.62 -27.41 4.80
CA ARG A 170 0.66 -27.46 4.07
C ARG A 170 0.46 -27.91 2.63
N ILE A 171 -0.34 -28.94 2.38
CA ILE A 171 -0.63 -29.44 1.03
C ILE A 171 -1.38 -28.39 0.21
N THR A 172 -2.33 -27.70 0.82
CA THR A 172 -3.09 -26.63 0.15
C THR A 172 -2.19 -25.48 -0.25
N THR A 173 -1.28 -25.06 0.64
CA THR A 173 -0.28 -24.02 0.35
C THR A 173 0.59 -24.40 -0.84
N ASN A 174 1.16 -25.60 -0.83
CA ASN A 174 2.03 -26.07 -1.94
C ASN A 174 1.31 -26.14 -3.29
N LYS A 175 -0.01 -26.38 -3.29
CA LYS A 175 -0.81 -26.34 -4.53
C LYS A 175 -1.02 -24.92 -5.04
N ASN A 176 -1.09 -23.95 -4.14
CA ASN A 176 -1.30 -22.54 -4.49
C ASN A 176 0.01 -21.83 -4.92
N GLU A 177 1.17 -22.36 -4.55
CA GLU A 177 2.47 -21.85 -5.02
C GLU A 177 2.79 -22.20 -6.49
N LEU A 178 1.97 -23.00 -7.14
CA LEU A 178 2.18 -23.48 -8.51
C LEU A 178 1.44 -22.67 -9.59
N TYR A 179 0.93 -21.46 -9.24
CA TYR A 179 0.28 -20.58 -10.23
C TYR A 179 0.86 -19.17 -10.20
#